data_422ead53bcdae9f8184ae238b772ca15
#
_entry.id   422ead53bcdae9f8184ae238b772ca15
#
_cell.length_a   1.000
_cell.length_b   1.000
_cell.length_c   1.000
_cell.angle_alpha   90.00
_cell.angle_beta   90.00
_cell.angle_gamma   90.00
#
_symmetry.space_group_name_H-M   'P 1'
#
loop_
_entity.id
_entity.type
_entity.pdbx_description
1 polymer ?
#
loop_
_entity_poly.entity_id
_entity_poly.type
_entity_poly.pdbx_seq_one_letter_code
_entity_poly.pdbx_strand_id
1 'polypeptide(L)'
;MKICVYGCPDKRGESEPHVFYLGARRLPVIAILDRWQDMGHRYFEVKAEDGRCFLLRHAPATDQWELAGVFRAGSARPPRVAVLRP
;
A
#
# COMPACT_ATOMS: atom_id res chain seq x y z
N MET A 1 -4.14 -11.23 2.27
CA MET A 1 -2.79 -11.78 2.44
C MET A 1 -1.99 -10.85 3.33
N LYS A 2 -1.46 -11.38 4.40
CA LYS A 2 -0.67 -10.58 5.32
C LYS A 2 0.75 -10.42 4.81
N ILE A 3 1.29 -9.23 4.98
CA ILE A 3 2.64 -8.91 4.56
C ILE A 3 3.37 -8.19 5.69
N CYS A 4 4.69 -8.18 5.61
CA CYS A 4 5.53 -7.37 6.50
C CYS A 4 5.88 -6.08 5.79
N VAL A 5 5.65 -4.97 6.45
CA VAL A 5 5.92 -3.65 5.90
C VAL A 5 6.78 -2.88 6.87
N TYR A 6 7.83 -2.28 6.36
CA TYR A 6 8.66 -1.35 7.13
C TYR A 6 8.43 0.04 6.58
N GLY A 7 8.15 0.97 7.46
CA GLY A 7 7.80 2.31 7.06
C GLY A 7 8.59 3.37 7.76
N CYS A 8 8.51 4.57 7.21
CA CYS A 8 9.06 5.76 7.84
C CYS A 8 7.91 6.64 8.27
N PRO A 9 8.01 7.32 9.41
CA PRO A 9 6.97 8.25 9.82
C PRO A 9 6.91 9.43 8.85
N ASP A 10 5.68 9.84 8.54
CA ASP A 10 5.47 11.04 7.77
C ASP A 10 5.52 12.27 8.69
N LYS A 11 5.14 13.45 8.16
CA LYS A 11 5.19 14.69 8.93
C LYS A 11 4.28 14.67 10.15
N ARG A 12 3.25 13.83 10.14
CA ARG A 12 2.31 13.72 11.25
C ARG A 12 2.65 12.58 12.19
N GLY A 13 3.77 11.88 11.95
CA GLY A 13 4.17 10.76 12.76
C GLY A 13 3.53 9.45 12.38
N GLU A 14 2.73 9.41 11.32
CA GLU A 14 2.11 8.19 10.85
C GLU A 14 3.05 7.46 9.90
N SER A 15 3.06 6.14 9.98
CA SER A 15 3.94 5.35 9.13
C SER A 15 3.46 5.30 7.70
N GLU A 16 4.39 5.47 6.76
CA GLU A 16 4.16 5.24 5.34
C GLU A 16 5.03 4.09 4.88
N PRO A 17 4.53 3.24 3.97
CA PRO A 17 5.31 2.08 3.55
C PRO A 17 6.56 2.50 2.79
N HIS A 18 7.68 1.92 3.16
CA HIS A 18 8.96 2.20 2.56
C HIS A 18 9.51 0.97 1.85
N VAL A 19 9.36 -0.18 2.45
CA VAL A 19 9.71 -1.47 1.88
C VAL A 19 8.76 -2.50 2.43
N PHE A 20 8.39 -3.48 1.62
CA PHE A 20 7.54 -4.56 2.10
C PHE A 20 8.04 -5.89 1.55
N TYR A 21 7.58 -6.97 2.18
CA TYR A 21 8.01 -8.32 1.82
C TYR A 21 6.81 -9.13 1.37
N LEU A 22 6.96 -9.78 0.22
CA LEU A 22 6.04 -10.82 -0.23
C LEU A 22 6.75 -12.14 -0.04
N GLY A 23 6.40 -12.86 1.03
CA GLY A 23 7.18 -14.01 1.40
C GLY A 23 8.62 -13.61 1.71
N ALA A 24 9.56 -14.19 1.02
CA ALA A 24 10.98 -13.87 1.21
C ALA A 24 11.47 -12.73 0.31
N ARG A 25 10.60 -12.21 -0.56
CA ARG A 25 11.01 -11.21 -1.54
C ARG A 25 10.87 -9.81 -0.98
N ARG A 26 11.97 -9.09 -0.98
CA ARG A 26 12.01 -7.70 -0.52
C ARG A 26 11.64 -6.78 -1.67
N LEU A 27 10.67 -5.90 -1.44
CA LEU A 27 10.18 -4.99 -2.47
C LEU A 27 10.24 -3.56 -1.95
N PRO A 28 11.28 -2.80 -2.31
CA PRO A 28 11.33 -1.39 -1.97
C PRO A 28 10.24 -0.62 -2.71
N VAL A 29 9.64 0.34 -2.02
CA VAL A 29 8.64 1.24 -2.58
C VAL A 29 9.37 2.43 -3.17
N ILE A 30 9.24 2.66 -4.48
CA ILE A 30 9.89 3.78 -5.12
C ILE A 30 8.98 4.99 -5.23
N ALA A 31 7.67 4.80 -5.08
CA ALA A 31 6.73 5.92 -5.10
C ALA A 31 5.44 5.51 -4.40
N ILE A 32 4.86 6.44 -3.66
CA ILE A 32 3.49 6.29 -3.16
C ILE A 32 2.62 7.10 -4.10
N LEU A 33 1.76 6.39 -4.83
CA LEU A 33 0.95 6.99 -5.88
C LEU A 33 -0.31 7.62 -5.32
N ASP A 34 -0.84 7.03 -4.25
CA ASP A 34 -2.05 7.54 -3.62
C ASP A 34 -2.17 6.98 -2.22
N ARG A 35 -2.92 7.68 -1.40
CA ARG A 35 -3.21 7.22 -0.05
C ARG A 35 -4.59 7.72 0.36
N TRP A 36 -5.33 6.88 1.09
CA TRP A 36 -6.64 7.28 1.60
C TRP A 36 -7.02 6.42 2.80
N GLN A 37 -8.09 6.78 3.47
CA GLN A 37 -8.62 6.03 4.60
C GLN A 37 -10.06 5.65 4.32
N ASP A 38 -10.45 4.46 4.77
CA ASP A 38 -11.80 4.00 4.63
C ASP A 38 -12.06 2.87 5.63
N MET A 39 -13.17 2.93 6.33
CA MET A 39 -13.61 1.88 7.25
C MET A 39 -12.56 1.49 8.28
N GLY A 40 -11.85 2.48 8.79
CA GLY A 40 -10.85 2.21 9.82
C GLY A 40 -9.53 1.66 9.30
N HIS A 41 -9.35 1.64 8.00
CA HIS A 41 -8.11 1.20 7.37
C HIS A 41 -7.47 2.33 6.61
N ARG A 42 -6.15 2.26 6.51
CA ARG A 42 -5.39 3.16 5.65
C ARG A 42 -4.95 2.39 4.43
N TYR A 43 -5.08 3.01 3.27
CA TYR A 43 -4.74 2.39 2.00
C TYR A 43 -3.63 3.17 1.34
N PHE A 44 -2.70 2.43 0.75
CA PHE A 44 -1.58 3.02 0.02
C PHE A 44 -1.47 2.32 -1.33
N GLU A 45 -1.54 3.10 -2.38
CA GLU A 45 -1.22 2.59 -3.71
C GLU A 45 0.23 2.94 -3.98
N VAL A 46 1.07 1.93 -4.14
CA VAL A 46 2.52 2.14 -4.22
C VAL A 46 3.08 1.50 -5.48
N LYS A 47 4.17 2.07 -5.96
CA LYS A 47 4.95 1.47 -7.03
C LYS A 47 6.21 0.88 -6.44
N ALA A 48 6.46 -0.39 -6.71
CA ALA A 48 7.63 -1.07 -6.21
C ALA A 48 8.77 -0.99 -7.22
N GLU A 49 9.96 -1.34 -6.75
CA GLU A 49 11.17 -1.28 -7.56
C GLU A 49 11.09 -2.16 -8.80
N ASP A 50 10.34 -3.26 -8.73
CA ASP A 50 10.18 -4.17 -9.86
C ASP A 50 9.21 -3.64 -10.93
N GLY A 51 8.67 -2.45 -10.75
CA GLY A 51 7.77 -1.83 -11.72
C GLY A 51 6.31 -2.14 -11.52
N ARG A 52 5.96 -3.02 -10.62
CA ARG A 52 4.56 -3.33 -10.34
C ARG A 52 3.97 -2.36 -9.34
N CYS A 53 2.66 -2.19 -9.41
CA CYS A 53 1.93 -1.37 -8.46
C CYS A 53 1.16 -2.29 -7.51
N PHE A 54 1.15 -1.93 -6.25
CA PHE A 54 0.52 -2.73 -5.20
C PHE A 54 -0.42 -1.85 -4.40
N LEU A 55 -1.52 -2.44 -3.97
CA LEU A 55 -2.42 -1.79 -3.03
C LEU A 55 -2.21 -2.42 -1.66
N LEU A 56 -1.72 -1.63 -0.74
CA LEU A 56 -1.42 -2.05 0.62
C LEU A 56 -2.48 -1.49 1.57
N ARG A 57 -2.95 -2.33 2.47
CA ARG A 57 -3.93 -1.95 3.47
C ARG A 57 -3.34 -2.07 4.85
N HIS A 58 -3.47 -1.03 5.64
CA HIS A 58 -2.98 -0.97 7.00
C HIS A 58 -4.13 -0.82 7.97
N ALA A 59 -4.14 -1.64 9.01
CA ALA A 59 -5.09 -1.54 10.10
C ALA A 59 -4.40 -0.86 11.29
N PRO A 60 -4.65 0.43 11.52
CA PRO A 60 -3.94 1.14 12.60
C PRO A 60 -4.18 0.55 13.98
N ALA A 61 -5.37 0.02 14.23
CA ALA A 61 -5.71 -0.53 15.53
C ALA A 61 -4.82 -1.70 15.94
N THR A 62 -4.38 -2.50 14.96
CA THR A 62 -3.55 -3.68 15.23
C THR A 62 -2.17 -3.57 14.60
N ASP A 63 -1.93 -2.49 13.86
CA ASP A 63 -0.68 -2.27 13.12
C ASP A 63 -0.35 -3.42 12.17
N GLN A 64 -1.37 -3.98 11.56
CA GLN A 64 -1.18 -5.07 10.61
C GLN A 64 -1.35 -4.58 9.19
N TRP A 65 -0.57 -5.16 8.30
CA TRP A 65 -0.58 -4.83 6.89
C TRP A 65 -1.04 -6.01 6.07
N GLU A 66 -1.80 -5.71 5.02
CA GLU A 66 -2.28 -6.73 4.10
C GLU A 66 -2.08 -6.26 2.67
N LEU A 67 -1.85 -7.22 1.79
CA LEU A 67 -1.83 -6.95 0.36
C LEU A 67 -3.27 -7.03 -0.14
N ALA A 68 -3.77 -5.90 -0.64
CA ALA A 68 -5.15 -5.82 -1.13
C ALA A 68 -5.25 -5.94 -2.64
N GLY A 69 -4.16 -5.70 -3.36
CA GLY A 69 -4.18 -5.84 -4.82
C GLY A 69 -2.80 -5.70 -5.43
N VAL A 70 -2.65 -6.24 -6.63
CA VAL A 70 -1.42 -6.15 -7.40
C VAL A 70 -1.80 -5.75 -8.82
N PHE A 71 -1.10 -4.75 -9.35
CA PHE A 71 -1.35 -4.26 -10.71
C PHE A 71 -0.02 -4.15 -11.45
N ARG A 72 -0.05 -4.44 -12.73
CA ARG A 72 1.12 -4.19 -13.58
C ARG A 72 1.20 -2.72 -13.91
N ALA A 73 2.42 -2.21 -13.99
CA ALA A 73 2.64 -0.87 -14.50
C ALA A 73 2.08 -0.79 -15.93
N GLY A 74 1.28 0.26 -16.18
CA GLY A 74 0.66 0.43 -17.49
C GLY A 74 -0.62 -0.35 -17.70
N SER A 75 -0.98 -1.25 -16.81
CA SER A 75 -2.24 -1.98 -16.90
C SER A 75 -3.40 -1.14 -16.42
N ALA A 76 -4.58 -1.41 -16.98
CA ALA A 76 -5.79 -0.82 -16.44
C ALA A 76 -6.01 -1.33 -15.03
N ARG A 77 -6.39 -0.43 -14.16
CA ARG A 77 -6.68 -0.78 -12.77
C ARG A 77 -8.02 -0.19 -12.39
N PRO A 78 -8.68 -0.77 -11.36
CA PRO A 78 -9.99 -0.25 -10.97
C PRO A 78 -9.88 1.20 -10.53
N PRO A 79 -10.84 2.04 -10.91
CA PRO A 79 -10.87 3.40 -10.41
C PRO A 79 -11.13 3.36 -8.91
N ARG A 80 -10.17 3.80 -8.14
CA ARG A 80 -10.27 3.81 -6.70
C ARG A 80 -11.50 4.58 -6.22
N VAL A 81 -11.70 5.73 -6.82
CA VAL A 81 -12.78 6.62 -6.40
C VAL A 81 -14.15 5.99 -6.63
N ALA A 82 -14.31 5.31 -7.76
CA ALA A 82 -15.59 4.69 -8.08
C ALA A 82 -15.94 3.59 -7.08
N VAL A 83 -14.94 2.99 -6.48
CA VAL A 83 -15.17 1.88 -5.56
C VAL A 83 -15.39 2.36 -4.14
N LEU A 84 -14.64 3.33 -3.69
CA LEU A 84 -14.50 3.60 -2.28
C LEU A 84 -15.05 4.92 -1.82
N ARG A 85 -15.22 5.86 -2.70
CA ARG A 85 -15.57 7.20 -2.27
C ARG A 85 -17.03 7.48 -2.52
N PRO A 86 -17.75 7.86 -1.48
CA PRO A 86 -19.09 8.40 -1.69
C PRO A 86 -19.02 9.70 -2.45
#